data_19d7d3252130a18c60b320abd1347332
#
_entry.id   19d7d3252130a18c60b320abd1347332
#
_cell.length_a   1.000
_cell.length_b   1.000
_cell.length_c   1.000
_cell.angle_alpha   90.00
_cell.angle_beta   90.00
_cell.angle_gamma   90.00
#
_symmetry.space_group_name_H-M   'P 1'
#
loop_
_entity.id
_entity.type
_entity.pdbx_description
1 polymer ?
#
loop_
_entity_poly.entity_id
_entity_poly.type
_entity_poly.pdbx_seq_one_letter_code
_entity_poly.pdbx_strand_id
1 'polypeptide(L)'
;MGLTHIKKELKKLDKDKLIDLIAVQYKNNKSVKEFFDFYVNPNERVLFEKYRDKIFEALYPKRGNNYKLKDGKQAISDFKKMGTSADLLADLMLIYVETGVKFTNDYGDINESFYKSLATTFFDSLTLMDKENLLAKFEDRVDKVVDDTSGIGRGFHDYLVEVCVSFYPTEDEQYIEDEQNET
;
A
#
# COMPACT_ATOMS: atom_id res chain seq x y z
N MET A 1 7.98 -22.79 -16.73
CA MET A 1 7.78 -23.76 -15.62
C MET A 1 6.91 -23.05 -14.58
N GLY A 2 5.78 -23.64 -14.16
CA GLY A 2 4.84 -22.98 -13.25
C GLY A 2 5.00 -23.42 -11.80
N LEU A 3 4.43 -22.67 -10.84
CA LEU A 3 4.48 -22.95 -9.39
C LEU A 3 4.01 -24.38 -9.03
N THR A 4 2.97 -24.88 -9.72
CA THR A 4 2.45 -26.25 -9.50
C THR A 4 3.50 -27.32 -9.79
N HIS A 5 4.28 -27.14 -10.84
CA HIS A 5 5.37 -28.06 -11.17
C HIS A 5 6.49 -28.03 -10.10
N ILE A 6 6.89 -26.84 -9.68
CA ILE A 6 7.87 -26.67 -8.60
C ILE A 6 7.40 -27.34 -7.31
N LYS A 7 6.13 -27.10 -6.90
CA LYS A 7 5.57 -27.78 -5.71
C LYS A 7 5.59 -29.30 -5.82
N LYS A 8 5.34 -29.86 -7.02
CA LYS A 8 5.40 -31.30 -7.26
C LYS A 8 6.82 -31.85 -7.08
N GLU A 9 7.83 -31.15 -7.57
CA GLU A 9 9.23 -31.58 -7.42
C GLU A 9 9.71 -31.43 -5.96
N LEU A 10 9.37 -30.33 -5.29
CA LEU A 10 9.73 -30.12 -3.88
C LEU A 10 9.13 -31.20 -2.95
N LYS A 11 7.92 -31.70 -3.25
CA LYS A 11 7.31 -32.79 -2.46
C LYS A 11 8.07 -34.11 -2.53
N LYS A 12 9.00 -34.29 -3.49
CA LYS A 12 9.84 -35.51 -3.60
C LYS A 12 11.09 -35.44 -2.71
N LEU A 13 11.40 -34.22 -2.19
CA LEU A 13 12.56 -34.05 -1.32
C LEU A 13 12.21 -34.40 0.12
N ASP A 14 13.18 -34.96 0.83
CA ASP A 14 13.13 -35.11 2.27
C ASP A 14 13.26 -33.75 2.97
N LYS A 15 12.95 -33.71 4.27
CA LYS A 15 12.95 -32.49 5.08
C LYS A 15 14.32 -31.81 5.10
N ASP A 16 15.40 -32.59 5.18
CA ASP A 16 16.75 -32.04 5.30
C ASP A 16 17.16 -31.34 4.00
N LYS A 17 16.87 -31.94 2.84
CA LYS A 17 17.10 -31.30 1.53
C LYS A 17 16.26 -30.04 1.33
N LEU A 18 15.02 -29.99 1.86
CA LEU A 18 14.21 -28.78 1.82
C LEU A 18 14.81 -27.69 2.71
N ILE A 19 15.30 -28.02 3.90
CA ILE A 19 15.98 -27.08 4.79
C ILE A 19 17.25 -26.54 4.12
N ASP A 20 18.07 -27.38 3.51
CA ASP A 20 19.28 -26.96 2.80
C ASP A 20 18.96 -26.02 1.65
N LEU A 21 17.92 -26.32 0.88
CA LEU A 21 17.47 -25.46 -0.23
C LEU A 21 17.01 -24.09 0.26
N ILE A 22 16.26 -24.03 1.36
CA ILE A 22 15.85 -22.79 2.01
C ILE A 22 17.07 -22.04 2.54
N ALA A 23 18.02 -22.71 3.18
CA ALA A 23 19.23 -22.09 3.73
C ALA A 23 20.10 -21.47 2.64
N VAL A 24 20.18 -22.08 1.46
CA VAL A 24 20.85 -21.50 0.29
C VAL A 24 20.15 -20.23 -0.17
N GLN A 25 18.81 -20.23 -0.27
CA GLN A 25 18.04 -19.03 -0.63
C GLN A 25 18.17 -17.93 0.42
N TYR A 26 18.13 -18.25 1.69
CA TYR A 26 18.32 -17.32 2.80
C TYR A 26 19.69 -16.63 2.74
N LYS A 27 20.76 -17.33 2.40
CA LYS A 27 22.11 -16.77 2.28
C LYS A 27 22.28 -15.85 1.07
N ASN A 28 21.62 -16.20 -0.05
CA ASN A 28 21.88 -15.56 -1.35
C ASN A 28 20.85 -14.49 -1.74
N ASN A 29 19.71 -14.41 -1.04
CA ASN A 29 18.62 -13.53 -1.41
C ASN A 29 18.17 -12.68 -0.22
N LYS A 30 18.40 -11.36 -0.32
CA LYS A 30 18.09 -10.41 0.76
C LYS A 30 16.61 -10.40 1.16
N SER A 31 15.69 -10.51 0.20
CA SER A 31 14.25 -10.51 0.50
C SER A 31 13.80 -11.82 1.15
N VAL A 32 14.39 -12.97 0.77
CA VAL A 32 14.16 -14.24 1.44
C VAL A 32 14.71 -14.21 2.86
N LYS A 33 15.92 -13.65 3.03
CA LYS A 33 16.49 -13.46 4.37
C LYS A 33 15.57 -12.61 5.25
N GLU A 34 15.13 -11.46 4.77
CA GLU A 34 14.24 -10.56 5.52
C GLU A 34 12.92 -11.26 5.90
N PHE A 35 12.35 -12.03 4.98
CA PHE A 35 11.14 -12.81 5.23
C PHE A 35 11.33 -13.83 6.37
N PHE A 36 12.40 -14.63 6.32
CA PHE A 36 12.64 -15.64 7.35
C PHE A 36 13.08 -15.05 8.69
N ASP A 37 13.84 -13.95 8.69
CA ASP A 37 14.17 -13.21 9.93
C ASP A 37 12.89 -12.73 10.62
N PHE A 38 11.92 -12.19 9.85
CA PHE A 38 10.62 -11.78 10.36
C PHE A 38 9.77 -12.97 10.78
N TYR A 39 9.74 -14.05 10.01
CA TYR A 39 8.98 -15.25 10.32
C TYR A 39 9.41 -15.89 11.67
N VAL A 40 10.71 -15.91 11.94
CA VAL A 40 11.28 -16.49 13.18
C VAL A 40 11.10 -15.57 14.38
N ASN A 41 11.20 -14.26 14.16
CA ASN A 41 11.05 -13.25 15.22
C ASN A 41 10.18 -12.08 14.72
N PRO A 42 8.84 -12.26 14.68
CA PRO A 42 7.93 -11.26 14.15
C PRO A 42 7.91 -10.01 15.03
N ASN A 43 8.26 -8.87 14.43
CA ASN A 43 8.09 -7.56 15.01
C ASN A 43 7.49 -6.64 13.95
N GLU A 44 6.17 -6.62 13.86
CA GLU A 44 5.44 -5.84 12.84
C GLU A 44 5.73 -4.35 12.95
N ARG A 45 5.91 -3.81 14.14
CA ARG A 45 6.18 -2.39 14.34
C ARG A 45 7.54 -1.98 13.75
N VAL A 46 8.59 -2.73 14.03
CA VAL A 46 9.93 -2.46 13.47
C VAL A 46 9.92 -2.63 11.95
N LEU A 47 9.21 -3.63 11.46
CA LEU A 47 9.06 -3.85 10.02
C LEU A 47 8.30 -2.67 9.37
N PHE A 48 7.20 -2.25 9.95
CA PHE A 48 6.39 -1.12 9.49
C PHE A 48 7.22 0.17 9.39
N GLU A 49 7.91 0.55 10.46
CA GLU A 49 8.77 1.73 10.48
C GLU A 49 9.82 1.70 9.36
N LYS A 50 10.46 0.55 9.15
CA LYS A 50 11.42 0.35 8.06
C LYS A 50 10.82 0.59 6.67
N TYR A 51 9.59 0.10 6.42
CA TYR A 51 8.94 0.26 5.12
C TYR A 51 8.33 1.64 4.94
N ARG A 52 7.85 2.27 6.02
CA ARG A 52 7.45 3.67 6.05
C ARG A 52 8.64 4.57 5.63
N ASP A 53 9.81 4.37 6.21
CA ASP A 53 10.99 5.16 5.88
C ASP A 53 11.43 4.96 4.41
N LYS A 54 11.35 3.73 3.88
CA LYS A 54 11.59 3.47 2.45
C LYS A 54 10.63 4.24 1.54
N ILE A 55 9.32 4.29 1.89
CA ILE A 55 8.32 5.04 1.14
C ILE A 55 8.64 6.53 1.18
N PHE A 56 8.93 7.05 2.38
CA PHE A 56 9.27 8.45 2.54
C PHE A 56 10.51 8.83 1.72
N GLU A 57 11.58 8.05 1.80
CA GLU A 57 12.80 8.29 1.01
C GLU A 57 12.55 8.20 -0.51
N ALA A 58 11.63 7.34 -0.94
CA ALA A 58 11.31 7.16 -2.35
C ALA A 58 10.47 8.32 -2.93
N LEU A 59 9.48 8.83 -2.17
CA LEU A 59 8.59 9.87 -2.67
C LEU A 59 9.01 11.28 -2.25
N TYR A 60 9.72 11.42 -1.14
CA TYR A 60 10.18 12.70 -0.61
C TYR A 60 11.71 12.73 -0.47
N PRO A 61 12.45 12.77 -1.59
CA PRO A 61 13.89 12.72 -1.57
C PRO A 61 14.49 13.97 -0.89
N LYS A 62 15.56 13.80 -0.11
CA LYS A 62 16.25 14.89 0.60
C LYS A 62 16.85 15.95 -0.33
N ARG A 63 17.01 15.67 -1.61
CA ARG A 63 17.61 16.59 -2.62
C ARG A 63 16.90 16.46 -3.96
N GLY A 64 16.43 17.60 -4.50
CA GLY A 64 15.84 17.70 -5.82
C GLY A 64 14.53 16.92 -6.00
N ASN A 65 14.02 16.84 -7.23
CA ASN A 65 12.76 16.21 -7.60
C ASN A 65 12.94 14.75 -8.06
N ASN A 66 13.94 14.04 -7.50
CA ASN A 66 14.25 12.68 -7.94
C ASN A 66 13.43 11.63 -7.15
N TYR A 67 12.11 11.79 -7.12
CA TYR A 67 11.20 10.82 -6.53
C TYR A 67 11.17 9.51 -7.36
N LYS A 68 10.91 8.38 -6.69
CA LYS A 68 10.94 7.04 -7.28
C LYS A 68 9.66 6.27 -6.96
N LEU A 69 8.59 6.54 -7.71
CA LEU A 69 7.29 5.89 -7.53
C LEU A 69 7.38 4.36 -7.48
N LYS A 70 8.21 3.78 -8.37
CA LYS A 70 8.42 2.33 -8.42
C LYS A 70 8.98 1.79 -7.12
N ASP A 71 9.92 2.47 -6.48
CA ASP A 71 10.55 2.02 -5.25
C ASP A 71 9.56 2.09 -4.08
N GLY A 72 8.73 3.15 -4.02
CA GLY A 72 7.66 3.27 -3.04
C GLY A 72 6.58 2.18 -3.19
N LYS A 73 6.11 1.92 -4.41
CA LYS A 73 5.17 0.82 -4.69
C LYS A 73 5.79 -0.55 -4.39
N GLN A 74 7.08 -0.73 -4.68
CA GLN A 74 7.79 -1.97 -4.36
C GLN A 74 7.86 -2.18 -2.85
N ALA A 75 8.06 -1.11 -2.06
CA ALA A 75 8.05 -1.20 -0.61
C ALA A 75 6.70 -1.71 -0.07
N ILE A 76 5.57 -1.17 -0.56
CA ILE A 76 4.22 -1.66 -0.20
C ILE A 76 4.06 -3.14 -0.58
N SER A 77 4.45 -3.52 -1.81
CA SER A 77 4.36 -4.90 -2.28
C SER A 77 5.20 -5.87 -1.45
N ASP A 78 6.40 -5.47 -1.06
CA ASP A 78 7.29 -6.31 -0.26
C ASP A 78 6.78 -6.44 1.19
N PHE A 79 6.26 -5.35 1.78
CA PHE A 79 5.61 -5.39 3.09
C PHE A 79 4.40 -6.35 3.10
N LYS A 80 3.54 -6.28 2.09
CA LYS A 80 2.40 -7.21 1.92
C LYS A 80 2.83 -8.68 1.90
N LYS A 81 3.96 -8.99 1.25
CA LYS A 81 4.50 -10.37 1.16
C LYS A 81 5.00 -10.92 2.50
N MET A 82 5.26 -10.05 3.48
CA MET A 82 5.66 -10.49 4.83
C MET A 82 4.51 -11.13 5.62
N GLY A 83 3.26 -10.98 5.16
CA GLY A 83 2.10 -11.53 5.87
C GLY A 83 1.72 -10.73 7.13
N THR A 84 1.98 -9.43 7.10
CA THR A 84 1.62 -8.48 8.16
C THR A 84 0.11 -8.26 8.22
N SER A 85 -0.37 -7.65 9.30
CA SER A 85 -1.78 -7.29 9.46
C SER A 85 -2.28 -6.36 8.35
N ALA A 86 -3.55 -6.51 7.97
CA ALA A 86 -4.20 -5.66 6.95
C ALA A 86 -4.24 -4.19 7.39
N ASP A 87 -4.38 -3.95 8.67
CA ASP A 87 -4.35 -2.64 9.30
C ASP A 87 -3.03 -1.89 9.02
N LEU A 88 -1.89 -2.52 9.28
CA LEU A 88 -0.59 -1.92 9.00
C LEU A 88 -0.32 -1.79 7.50
N LEU A 89 -0.85 -2.67 6.67
CA LEU A 89 -0.74 -2.55 5.22
C LEU A 89 -1.54 -1.36 4.70
N ALA A 90 -2.79 -1.19 5.17
CA ALA A 90 -3.64 -0.05 4.82
C ALA A 90 -3.00 1.28 5.26
N ASP A 91 -2.46 1.33 6.48
CA ASP A 91 -1.71 2.47 7.01
C ASP A 91 -0.51 2.82 6.11
N LEU A 92 0.28 1.82 5.71
CA LEU A 92 1.44 2.02 4.85
C LEU A 92 1.06 2.53 3.44
N MET A 93 -0.06 2.06 2.89
CA MET A 93 -0.59 2.52 1.61
C MET A 93 -1.06 3.98 1.71
N LEU A 94 -1.72 4.35 2.81
CA LEU A 94 -2.15 5.73 3.03
C LEU A 94 -0.95 6.66 3.22
N ILE A 95 0.10 6.24 3.95
CA ILE A 95 1.36 6.99 4.08
C ILE A 95 2.02 7.26 2.72
N TYR A 96 1.92 6.33 1.77
CA TYR A 96 2.41 6.56 0.41
C TYR A 96 1.68 7.75 -0.25
N VAL A 97 0.35 7.81 -0.11
CA VAL A 97 -0.46 8.90 -0.67
C VAL A 97 -0.16 10.22 0.05
N GLU A 98 -0.20 10.23 1.39
CA GLU A 98 0.12 11.39 2.22
C GLU A 98 1.49 11.98 1.90
N THR A 99 2.51 11.12 1.73
CA THR A 99 3.86 11.55 1.38
C THR A 99 3.91 12.19 0.00
N GLY A 100 3.18 11.64 -0.98
CA GLY A 100 3.10 12.20 -2.32
C GLY A 100 2.33 13.53 -2.36
N VAL A 101 1.22 13.63 -1.64
CA VAL A 101 0.44 14.88 -1.49
C VAL A 101 1.31 15.95 -0.85
N LYS A 102 1.99 15.62 0.26
CA LYS A 102 2.93 16.52 0.92
C LYS A 102 4.04 17.00 -0.04
N PHE A 103 4.61 16.09 -0.83
CA PHE A 103 5.63 16.45 -1.81
C PHE A 103 5.10 17.45 -2.84
N THR A 104 3.87 17.25 -3.35
CA THR A 104 3.23 18.18 -4.28
C THR A 104 3.00 19.54 -3.65
N ASN A 105 2.50 19.60 -2.42
CA ASN A 105 2.23 20.85 -1.73
C ASN A 105 3.50 21.66 -1.43
N ASP A 106 4.61 20.96 -1.16
CA ASP A 106 5.90 21.61 -0.87
C ASP A 106 6.67 22.05 -2.13
N TYR A 107 6.51 21.35 -3.26
CA TYR A 107 7.33 21.57 -4.46
C TYR A 107 6.52 22.00 -5.70
N GLY A 108 5.21 22.02 -5.62
CA GLY A 108 4.32 22.40 -6.71
C GLY A 108 3.88 21.22 -7.59
N ASP A 109 3.17 21.55 -8.69
CA ASP A 109 2.58 20.56 -9.60
C ASP A 109 3.63 19.63 -10.21
N ILE A 110 3.35 18.34 -10.21
CA ILE A 110 4.27 17.33 -10.72
C ILE A 110 3.84 16.89 -12.14
N ASN A 111 3.40 15.67 -12.30
CA ASN A 111 2.93 15.15 -13.59
C ASN A 111 1.82 14.11 -13.41
N GLU A 112 1.12 13.82 -14.50
CA GLU A 112 0.00 12.90 -14.52
C GLU A 112 0.34 11.50 -13.98
N SER A 113 1.51 10.94 -14.33
CA SER A 113 1.89 9.60 -13.88
C SER A 113 2.12 9.54 -12.36
N PHE A 114 2.57 10.65 -11.76
CA PHE A 114 2.70 10.78 -10.31
C PHE A 114 1.33 10.73 -9.64
N TYR A 115 0.39 11.57 -10.08
CA TYR A 115 -0.95 11.59 -9.52
C TYR A 115 -1.72 10.31 -9.75
N LYS A 116 -1.58 9.70 -10.93
CA LYS A 116 -2.18 8.38 -11.20
C LYS A 116 -1.68 7.30 -10.23
N SER A 117 -0.40 7.35 -9.88
CA SER A 117 0.17 6.40 -8.90
C SER A 117 -0.42 6.60 -7.50
N LEU A 118 -0.58 7.86 -7.07
CA LEU A 118 -1.21 8.20 -5.78
C LEU A 118 -2.68 7.80 -5.78
N ALA A 119 -3.44 8.20 -6.81
CA ALA A 119 -4.86 7.90 -6.97
C ALA A 119 -5.14 6.39 -6.91
N THR A 120 -4.37 5.59 -7.67
CA THR A 120 -4.51 4.12 -7.64
C THR A 120 -4.21 3.57 -6.23
N THR A 121 -3.19 4.10 -5.54
CA THR A 121 -2.87 3.61 -4.18
C THR A 121 -3.93 4.02 -3.17
N PHE A 122 -4.52 5.21 -3.32
CA PHE A 122 -5.62 5.68 -2.49
C PHE A 122 -6.83 4.74 -2.64
N PHE A 123 -7.29 4.51 -3.86
CA PHE A 123 -8.38 3.57 -4.14
C PHE A 123 -8.11 2.16 -3.60
N ASP A 124 -6.92 1.62 -3.86
CA ASP A 124 -6.51 0.30 -3.37
C ASP A 124 -6.50 0.25 -1.83
N SER A 125 -6.13 1.35 -1.16
CA SER A 125 -6.12 1.43 0.31
C SER A 125 -7.53 1.42 0.90
N LEU A 126 -8.47 2.19 0.32
CA LEU A 126 -9.86 2.19 0.76
C LEU A 126 -10.54 0.84 0.48
N THR A 127 -10.27 0.23 -0.68
CA THR A 127 -10.75 -1.14 -0.98
C THR A 127 -10.27 -2.16 0.05
N LEU A 128 -9.02 -2.06 0.50
CA LEU A 128 -8.51 -2.92 1.57
C LEU A 128 -9.19 -2.63 2.90
N MET A 129 -9.35 -1.34 3.25
CA MET A 129 -9.99 -0.91 4.49
C MET A 129 -11.45 -1.36 4.55
N ASP A 130 -12.19 -1.24 3.47
CA ASP A 130 -13.58 -1.71 3.36
C ASP A 130 -13.67 -3.23 3.59
N LYS A 131 -12.90 -3.98 2.83
CA LYS A 131 -12.86 -5.45 2.91
C LYS A 131 -12.54 -5.98 4.32
N GLU A 132 -11.68 -5.27 5.05
CA GLU A 132 -11.19 -5.69 6.38
C GLU A 132 -11.90 -4.95 7.53
N ASN A 133 -12.99 -4.19 7.23
CA ASN A 133 -13.78 -3.40 8.18
C ASN A 133 -12.95 -2.36 8.95
N LEU A 134 -12.05 -1.67 8.26
CA LEU A 134 -11.14 -0.68 8.82
C LEU A 134 -11.51 0.77 8.47
N LEU A 135 -12.54 1.02 7.63
CA LEU A 135 -12.90 2.35 7.15
C LEU A 135 -13.04 3.35 8.30
N ALA A 136 -13.86 3.06 9.31
CA ALA A 136 -14.08 3.95 10.44
C ALA A 136 -12.79 4.30 11.22
N LYS A 137 -11.80 3.42 11.21
CA LYS A 137 -10.51 3.66 11.88
C LYS A 137 -9.66 4.70 11.16
N PHE A 138 -9.78 4.79 9.85
CA PHE A 138 -8.93 5.64 9.01
C PHE A 138 -9.65 6.89 8.49
N GLU A 139 -10.94 7.07 8.79
CA GLU A 139 -11.81 8.13 8.28
C GLU A 139 -11.18 9.52 8.39
N ASP A 140 -10.81 9.97 9.59
CA ASP A 140 -10.20 11.29 9.82
C ASP A 140 -8.93 11.51 8.95
N ARG A 141 -8.14 10.45 8.71
CA ARG A 141 -6.92 10.55 7.90
C ARG A 141 -7.23 10.58 6.42
N VAL A 142 -8.23 9.83 5.98
CA VAL A 142 -8.71 9.82 4.60
C VAL A 142 -9.24 11.19 4.24
N ASP A 143 -10.10 11.78 5.08
CA ASP A 143 -10.63 13.12 4.91
C ASP A 143 -9.50 14.15 4.83
N LYS A 144 -8.54 14.06 5.76
CA LYS A 144 -7.38 14.95 5.73
C LYS A 144 -6.57 14.83 4.43
N VAL A 145 -6.40 13.64 3.88
CA VAL A 145 -5.71 13.45 2.58
C VAL A 145 -6.49 14.17 1.48
N VAL A 146 -7.81 14.04 1.44
CA VAL A 146 -8.68 14.72 0.46
C VAL A 146 -8.55 16.23 0.61
N ASP A 147 -8.65 16.75 1.83
CA ASP A 147 -8.53 18.19 2.11
C ASP A 147 -7.16 18.75 1.67
N ASP A 148 -6.08 18.03 1.98
CA ASP A 148 -4.70 18.41 1.63
C ASP A 148 -4.47 18.44 0.10
N THR A 149 -5.40 17.89 -0.72
CA THR A 149 -5.35 17.95 -2.19
C THR A 149 -6.12 19.11 -2.81
N SER A 150 -6.84 19.92 -2.04
CA SER A 150 -7.77 20.95 -2.54
C SER A 150 -7.15 21.97 -3.52
N GLY A 151 -5.84 22.19 -3.45
CA GLY A 151 -5.08 23.06 -4.36
C GLY A 151 -4.40 22.32 -5.52
N ILE A 152 -4.55 20.99 -5.63
CA ILE A 152 -3.86 20.19 -6.64
C ILE A 152 -4.76 20.02 -7.87
N GLY A 153 -4.26 20.43 -9.02
CA GLY A 153 -4.97 20.38 -10.30
C GLY A 153 -5.03 18.99 -10.95
N ARG A 154 -5.25 18.98 -12.26
CA ARG A 154 -5.29 17.79 -13.13
C ARG A 154 -6.39 16.79 -12.79
N GLY A 155 -7.47 17.22 -12.12
CA GLY A 155 -8.56 16.34 -11.69
C GLY A 155 -8.17 15.37 -10.57
N PHE A 156 -6.99 15.54 -9.95
CA PHE A 156 -6.53 14.65 -8.90
C PHE A 156 -7.37 14.79 -7.63
N HIS A 157 -7.62 16.03 -7.20
CA HIS A 157 -8.51 16.31 -6.07
C HIS A 157 -9.91 15.75 -6.30
N ASP A 158 -10.52 16.09 -7.45
CA ASP A 158 -11.88 15.65 -7.78
C ASP A 158 -12.01 14.12 -7.76
N TYR A 159 -11.00 13.42 -8.29
CA TYR A 159 -10.98 11.97 -8.26
C TYR A 159 -10.89 11.42 -6.83
N LEU A 160 -10.07 12.00 -5.94
CA LEU A 160 -9.98 11.55 -4.55
C LEU A 160 -11.29 11.80 -3.79
N VAL A 161 -11.97 12.92 -4.05
CA VAL A 161 -13.31 13.21 -3.51
C VAL A 161 -14.30 12.14 -3.97
N GLU A 162 -14.38 11.84 -5.28
CA GLU A 162 -15.26 10.83 -5.83
C GLU A 162 -15.02 9.44 -5.19
N VAL A 163 -13.76 9.05 -5.07
CA VAL A 163 -13.37 7.79 -4.40
C VAL A 163 -13.79 7.81 -2.94
N CYS A 164 -13.53 8.89 -2.21
CA CYS A 164 -13.90 9.01 -0.79
C CYS A 164 -15.40 8.83 -0.59
N VAL A 165 -16.23 9.56 -1.33
CA VAL A 165 -17.70 9.46 -1.29
C VAL A 165 -18.17 8.03 -1.58
N SER A 166 -17.53 7.31 -2.48
CA SER A 166 -17.92 5.93 -2.80
C SER A 166 -17.71 4.92 -1.66
N PHE A 167 -16.82 5.21 -0.70
CA PHE A 167 -16.57 4.37 0.47
C PHE A 167 -17.17 4.93 1.77
N TYR A 168 -17.45 6.24 1.83
CA TYR A 168 -18.06 6.94 2.95
C TYR A 168 -19.28 7.73 2.46
N PRO A 169 -20.38 7.04 2.06
CA PRO A 169 -21.57 7.73 1.56
C PRO A 169 -22.19 8.57 2.68
N THR A 170 -22.62 9.78 2.33
CA THR A 170 -23.36 10.65 3.25
C THR A 170 -24.77 10.11 3.47
N GLU A 171 -25.40 10.46 4.59
CA GLU A 171 -26.78 10.01 4.89
C GLU A 171 -27.77 10.37 3.78
N ASP A 172 -27.57 11.49 3.08
CA ASP A 172 -28.44 11.93 1.98
C ASP A 172 -28.30 11.04 0.73
N GLU A 173 -27.16 10.39 0.52
CA GLU A 173 -26.91 9.51 -0.64
C GLU A 173 -27.41 8.08 -0.38
N GLN A 174 -27.46 7.62 0.86
CA GLN A 174 -28.02 6.32 1.23
C GLN A 174 -29.52 6.23 0.93
N TYR A 175 -30.28 7.31 1.13
CA TYR A 175 -31.72 7.32 0.81
C TYR A 175 -32.02 7.16 -0.68
N ILE A 176 -31.14 7.62 -1.58
CA ILE A 176 -31.34 7.54 -3.03
C ILE A 176 -31.07 6.12 -3.56
N GLU A 177 -30.10 5.40 -3.01
CA GLU A 177 -29.79 4.01 -3.40
C GLU A 177 -30.89 3.02 -2.92
N ASP A 178 -31.45 3.23 -1.75
CA ASP A 178 -32.52 2.38 -1.21
C ASP A 178 -33.83 2.54 -2.03
N GLU A 179 -34.18 3.76 -2.49
CA GLU A 179 -35.34 3.98 -3.36
C GLU A 179 -35.20 3.36 -4.76
N GLN A 180 -33.97 3.22 -5.27
CA GLN A 180 -33.72 2.61 -6.59
C GLN A 180 -33.69 1.07 -6.56
N ASN A 181 -33.45 0.46 -5.39
CA ASN A 181 -33.43 -0.99 -5.23
C ASN A 181 -34.81 -1.60 -4.86
N GLU A 182 -35.82 -0.76 -4.55
CA GLU A 182 -37.19 -1.19 -4.25
C GLU A 182 -38.13 -1.17 -5.49
N THR A 183 -37.65 -0.84 -6.71
CA THR A 183 -38.42 -0.81 -7.94
C THR A 183 -38.02 -1.93 -8.88
#